data_cbc63f29ec9b21a65cc5079f95f1e8e4
#
_entry.id   cbc63f29ec9b21a65cc5079f95f1e8e4
#
_cell.length_a   1.000
_cell.length_b   1.000
_cell.length_c   1.000
_cell.angle_alpha   90.00
_cell.angle_beta   90.00
_cell.angle_gamma   90.00
#
_symmetry.space_group_name_H-M   'P 1'
#
loop_
_entity.id
_entity.type
_entity.pdbx_description
1 polymer ?
#
loop_
_entity_poly.entity_id
_entity_poly.type
_entity_poly.pdbx_seq_one_letter_code
_entity_poly.pdbx_strand_id
1 'polypeptide(L)'
;MFKINDNYLKLPGSYLFSTIAKKVAAYTQANPEQSIIRLGIGDVTQPLAPAIIDALHTAVDEMGVSETFHGYAPDLGYEFLRSAIAKNDYVQRGCDISADEIFISDGAKCDSGNIQEIFSKDNKI
;
A
#
# COMPACT_ATOMS: atom_id res chain seq x y z
N MET A 1 23.63 -27.51 9.74
CA MET A 1 23.52 -27.30 8.26
C MET A 1 22.14 -26.70 7.99
N PHE A 2 22.06 -25.57 7.36
CA PHE A 2 20.78 -24.96 7.00
C PHE A 2 20.17 -25.67 5.80
N LYS A 3 18.86 -25.92 5.84
CA LYS A 3 18.11 -26.48 4.71
C LYS A 3 17.30 -25.34 4.08
N ILE A 4 17.32 -25.28 2.76
CA ILE A 4 16.48 -24.34 2.00
C ILE A 4 15.06 -24.91 1.95
N ASN A 5 14.07 -24.03 1.92
CA ASN A 5 12.69 -24.44 1.67
C ASN A 5 12.53 -24.81 0.19
N ASP A 6 12.40 -26.13 -0.06
CA ASP A 6 12.32 -26.68 -1.42
C ASP A 6 11.13 -26.14 -2.25
N ASN A 7 10.13 -25.52 -1.61
CA ASN A 7 9.03 -24.89 -2.35
C ASN A 7 9.48 -23.70 -3.18
N TYR A 8 10.58 -23.01 -2.79
CA TYR A 8 11.14 -21.95 -3.62
C TYR A 8 11.65 -22.45 -4.98
N LEU A 9 12.06 -23.70 -5.07
CA LEU A 9 12.52 -24.32 -6.32
C LEU A 9 11.37 -24.58 -7.31
N LYS A 10 10.12 -24.55 -6.82
CA LYS A 10 8.91 -24.74 -7.62
C LYS A 10 8.35 -23.41 -8.16
N LEU A 11 8.87 -22.29 -7.72
CA LEU A 11 8.43 -20.98 -8.18
C LEU A 11 8.96 -20.69 -9.60
N PRO A 12 8.19 -19.94 -10.42
CA PRO A 12 8.69 -19.46 -11.70
C PRO A 12 9.98 -18.66 -11.53
N GLY A 13 10.98 -18.88 -12.38
CA GLY A 13 12.29 -18.25 -12.30
C GLY A 13 12.31 -16.74 -12.56
N SER A 14 11.18 -16.14 -12.94
CA SER A 14 11.05 -14.69 -13.09
C SER A 14 9.65 -14.19 -12.73
N TYR A 15 9.63 -13.00 -12.17
CA TYR A 15 8.39 -12.27 -11.90
C TYR A 15 7.83 -11.68 -13.21
N LEU A 16 6.52 -11.86 -13.44
CA LEU A 16 5.86 -11.47 -14.68
C LEU A 16 6.19 -10.03 -15.13
N PHE A 17 6.13 -9.07 -14.22
CA PHE A 17 6.36 -7.66 -14.53
C PHE A 17 7.81 -7.36 -14.95
N SER A 18 8.79 -8.04 -14.37
CA SER A 18 10.18 -7.90 -14.82
C SER A 18 10.40 -8.46 -16.23
N THR A 19 9.70 -9.54 -16.58
CA THR A 19 9.72 -10.09 -17.94
C THR A 19 9.07 -9.12 -18.94
N ILE A 20 7.94 -8.52 -18.58
CA ILE A 20 7.27 -7.51 -19.41
C ILE A 20 8.16 -6.28 -19.58
N ALA A 21 8.78 -5.78 -18.51
CA ALA A 21 9.69 -4.63 -18.57
C ALA A 21 10.85 -4.87 -19.55
N LYS A 22 11.47 -6.06 -19.52
CA LYS A 22 12.52 -6.44 -20.47
C LYS A 22 12.02 -6.46 -21.92
N LYS A 23 10.83 -7.00 -22.17
CA LYS A 23 10.22 -7.02 -23.51
C LYS A 23 9.91 -5.62 -24.03
N VAL A 24 9.37 -4.76 -23.16
CA VAL A 24 9.09 -3.35 -23.50
C VAL A 24 10.39 -2.62 -23.82
N ALA A 25 11.43 -2.77 -23.02
CA ALA A 25 12.73 -2.14 -23.27
C ALA A 25 13.33 -2.58 -24.62
N ALA A 26 13.31 -3.88 -24.92
CA ALA A 26 13.80 -4.43 -26.18
C ALA A 26 13.00 -3.90 -27.38
N TYR A 27 11.66 -3.81 -27.26
CA TYR A 27 10.82 -3.30 -28.31
C TYR A 27 11.08 -1.80 -28.56
N THR A 28 11.18 -0.99 -27.49
CA THR A 28 11.50 0.45 -27.60
C THR A 28 12.84 0.67 -28.30
N GLN A 29 13.84 -0.14 -27.94
CA GLN A 29 15.17 -0.07 -28.57
C GLN A 29 15.13 -0.42 -30.07
N ALA A 30 14.34 -1.42 -30.43
CA ALA A 30 14.20 -1.84 -31.84
C ALA A 30 13.32 -0.93 -32.68
N ASN A 31 12.45 -0.13 -32.05
CA ASN A 31 11.47 0.73 -32.71
C ASN A 31 11.44 2.14 -32.07
N PRO A 32 12.52 2.94 -32.19
CA PRO A 32 12.65 4.21 -31.48
C PRO A 32 11.59 5.25 -31.87
N GLU A 33 11.05 5.16 -33.08
CA GLU A 33 10.02 6.08 -33.60
C GLU A 33 8.59 5.72 -33.14
N GLN A 34 8.42 4.59 -32.42
CA GLN A 34 7.10 4.14 -31.99
C GLN A 34 6.90 4.36 -30.49
N SER A 35 5.79 5.01 -30.15
CA SER A 35 5.37 5.15 -28.75
C SER A 35 4.62 3.90 -28.28
N ILE A 36 4.86 3.49 -27.01
CA ILE A 36 4.17 2.38 -26.39
C ILE A 36 3.14 2.91 -25.40
N ILE A 37 1.88 2.53 -25.58
CA ILE A 37 0.82 2.78 -24.61
C ILE A 37 0.81 1.62 -23.60
N ARG A 38 1.09 1.91 -22.33
CA ARG A 38 1.15 0.92 -21.26
C ARG A 38 -0.19 0.82 -20.55
N LEU A 39 -0.87 -0.30 -20.70
CA LEU A 39 -2.18 -0.57 -20.09
C LEU A 39 -2.11 -1.71 -19.04
N GLY A 40 -0.91 -2.16 -18.68
CA GLY A 40 -0.74 -3.36 -17.87
C GLY A 40 -0.85 -3.15 -16.37
N ILE A 41 -0.54 -1.97 -15.85
CA ILE A 41 -0.54 -1.66 -14.42
C ILE A 41 -1.12 -0.26 -14.25
N GLY A 42 -2.07 -0.14 -13.29
CA GLY A 42 -2.48 1.18 -12.80
C GLY A 42 -1.34 1.80 -11.99
N ASP A 43 -0.99 3.02 -12.29
CA ASP A 43 0.06 3.76 -11.60
C ASP A 43 -0.40 5.19 -11.31
N VAL A 44 0.21 5.80 -10.29
CA VAL A 44 -0.01 7.20 -9.97
C VAL A 44 0.76 8.04 -10.99
N THR A 45 0.03 8.81 -11.81
CA THR A 45 0.61 9.60 -12.91
C THR A 45 0.69 11.09 -12.60
N GLN A 46 0.09 11.54 -11.51
CA GLN A 46 0.05 12.94 -11.11
C GLN A 46 0.89 13.18 -9.85
N PRO A 47 1.59 14.32 -9.74
CA PRO A 47 2.27 14.70 -8.52
C PRO A 47 1.26 14.91 -7.37
N LEU A 48 1.76 14.86 -6.14
CA LEU A 48 0.96 15.17 -4.96
C LEU A 48 0.44 16.61 -5.02
N ALA A 49 -0.78 16.80 -4.52
CA ALA A 49 -1.33 18.14 -4.37
C ALA A 49 -0.50 18.97 -3.37
N PRO A 50 -0.38 20.31 -3.54
CA PRO A 50 0.38 21.15 -2.63
C PRO A 50 0.01 20.98 -1.16
N ALA A 51 -1.28 20.88 -0.84
CA ALA A 51 -1.76 20.66 0.53
C ALA A 51 -1.22 19.36 1.17
N ILE A 52 -0.98 18.31 0.36
CA ILE A 52 -0.39 17.06 0.86
C ILE A 52 1.11 17.27 1.14
N ILE A 53 1.80 18.00 0.28
CA ILE A 53 3.22 18.33 0.49
C ILE A 53 3.39 19.15 1.76
N ASP A 54 2.56 20.18 1.97
CA ASP A 54 2.60 21.02 3.18
C ASP A 54 2.34 20.19 4.45
N ALA A 55 1.36 19.29 4.41
CA ALA A 55 1.07 18.39 5.52
C ALA A 55 2.23 17.44 5.83
N LEU A 56 2.91 16.91 4.81
CA LEU A 56 4.09 16.07 5.01
C LEU A 56 5.25 16.85 5.64
N HIS A 57 5.50 18.08 5.23
CA HIS A 57 6.50 18.95 5.86
C HIS A 57 6.18 19.21 7.32
N THR A 58 4.92 19.56 7.62
CA THR A 58 4.45 19.76 9.00
C THR A 58 4.68 18.50 9.85
N ALA A 59 4.31 17.34 9.36
CA ALA A 59 4.49 16.08 10.08
C ALA A 59 5.99 15.75 10.33
N VAL A 60 6.88 16.10 9.40
CA VAL A 60 8.33 15.94 9.61
C VAL A 60 8.83 16.89 10.69
N ASP A 61 8.39 18.15 10.70
CA ASP A 61 8.77 19.13 11.71
C ASP A 61 8.28 18.71 13.11
N GLU A 62 7.08 18.16 13.24
CA GLU A 62 6.54 17.58 14.47
C GLU A 62 7.43 16.47 15.03
N MET A 63 7.99 15.63 14.18
CA MET A 63 8.91 14.56 14.58
C MET A 63 10.25 15.08 15.15
N GLY A 64 10.60 16.32 14.86
CA GLY A 64 11.82 16.99 15.37
C GLY A 64 11.68 17.59 16.77
N VAL A 65 10.49 17.63 17.34
CA VAL A 65 10.18 18.31 18.60
C VAL A 65 9.64 17.29 19.62
N SER A 66 10.21 17.25 20.82
CA SER A 66 9.87 16.25 21.85
C SER A 66 8.39 16.23 22.21
N GLU A 67 7.75 17.41 22.23
CA GLU A 67 6.36 17.60 22.62
C GLU A 67 5.36 17.11 21.60
N THR A 68 5.77 17.05 20.32
CA THR A 68 4.93 16.63 19.18
C THR A 68 5.40 15.34 18.53
N PHE A 69 6.48 14.77 19.04
CA PHE A 69 7.02 13.52 18.54
C PHE A 69 6.01 12.37 18.65
N HIS A 70 5.81 11.68 17.57
CA HIS A 70 4.94 10.49 17.50
C HIS A 70 5.78 9.22 17.50
N GLY A 71 5.74 8.48 18.63
CA GLY A 71 6.36 7.16 18.74
C GLY A 71 5.43 6.04 18.26
N TYR A 72 5.48 4.88 18.91
CA TYR A 72 4.54 3.80 18.64
C TYR A 72 3.10 4.23 18.87
N ALA A 73 2.25 3.99 17.88
CA ALA A 73 0.82 4.18 18.03
C ALA A 73 0.20 3.09 18.93
N PRO A 74 -0.99 3.32 19.49
CA PRO A 74 -1.83 2.24 20.00
C PRO A 74 -2.12 1.18 18.93
N ASP A 75 -2.47 -0.04 19.33
CA ASP A 75 -2.67 -1.20 18.44
C ASP A 75 -3.62 -0.92 17.27
N LEU A 76 -4.65 -0.11 17.47
CA LEU A 76 -5.58 0.29 16.41
C LEU A 76 -5.07 1.46 15.56
N GLY A 77 -3.99 2.09 15.93
CA GLY A 77 -3.52 3.37 15.38
C GLY A 77 -3.97 4.57 16.18
N TYR A 78 -3.43 5.74 15.87
CA TYR A 78 -3.76 6.98 16.56
C TYR A 78 -5.23 7.36 16.40
N GLU A 79 -5.88 7.75 17.49
CA GLU A 79 -7.30 8.09 17.53
C GLU A 79 -7.66 9.24 16.59
N PHE A 80 -6.80 10.28 16.52
CA PHE A 80 -7.06 11.41 15.62
C PHE A 80 -7.22 10.98 14.16
N LEU A 81 -6.41 10.01 13.70
CA LEU A 81 -6.46 9.49 12.33
C LEU A 81 -7.70 8.62 12.14
N ARG A 82 -7.97 7.71 13.08
CA ARG A 82 -9.14 6.82 13.03
C ARG A 82 -10.44 7.64 13.05
N SER A 83 -10.52 8.66 13.90
CA SER A 83 -11.67 9.58 13.96
C SER A 83 -11.84 10.39 12.68
N ALA A 84 -10.74 10.85 12.08
CA ALA A 84 -10.79 11.57 10.81
C ALA A 84 -11.30 10.67 9.68
N ILE A 85 -10.84 9.41 9.60
CA ILE A 85 -11.30 8.42 8.62
C ILE A 85 -12.77 8.11 8.84
N ALA A 86 -13.19 7.77 10.07
CA ALA A 86 -14.59 7.50 10.39
C ALA A 86 -15.50 8.64 9.92
N LYS A 87 -15.16 9.85 10.26
CA LYS A 87 -15.95 11.04 9.93
C LYS A 87 -16.01 11.32 8.43
N ASN A 88 -14.85 11.35 7.76
CA ASN A 88 -14.75 11.89 6.39
C ASN A 88 -15.02 10.82 5.32
N ASP A 89 -14.62 9.57 5.58
CA ASP A 89 -14.74 8.51 4.58
C ASP A 89 -16.01 7.66 4.74
N TYR A 90 -16.60 7.65 5.94
CA TYR A 90 -17.78 6.82 6.23
C TYR A 90 -19.01 7.64 6.61
N VAL A 91 -18.98 8.35 7.73
CA VAL A 91 -20.17 9.04 8.27
C VAL A 91 -20.71 10.07 7.28
N GLN A 92 -19.86 10.89 6.66
CA GLN A 92 -20.27 11.85 5.63
C GLN A 92 -20.90 11.21 4.40
N ARG A 93 -20.67 9.91 4.19
CA ARG A 93 -21.25 9.12 3.08
C ARG A 93 -22.45 8.28 3.53
N GLY A 94 -22.93 8.48 4.75
CA GLY A 94 -24.09 7.78 5.29
C GLY A 94 -23.80 6.38 5.86
N CYS A 95 -22.53 6.04 6.08
CA CYS A 95 -22.13 4.79 6.72
C CYS A 95 -21.89 5.03 8.20
N ASP A 96 -22.56 4.29 9.08
CA ASP A 96 -22.41 4.38 10.52
C ASP A 96 -21.23 3.50 10.97
N ILE A 97 -20.03 4.09 10.94
CA ILE A 97 -18.77 3.47 11.36
C ILE A 97 -18.13 4.35 12.44
N SER A 98 -17.80 3.76 13.57
CA SER A 98 -17.07 4.43 14.65
C SER A 98 -15.56 4.33 14.48
N ALA A 99 -14.81 5.19 15.18
CA ALA A 99 -13.35 5.13 15.18
C ALA A 99 -12.80 3.81 15.73
N ASP A 100 -13.56 3.11 16.59
CA ASP A 100 -13.14 1.84 17.19
C ASP A 100 -13.27 0.64 16.24
N GLU A 101 -13.92 0.83 15.11
CA GLU A 101 -14.04 -0.16 14.04
C GLU A 101 -12.97 0.03 12.96
N ILE A 102 -12.05 0.99 13.14
CA ILE A 102 -10.98 1.31 12.18
C ILE A 102 -9.63 0.87 12.74
N PHE A 103 -8.92 0.10 11.94
CA PHE A 103 -7.57 -0.41 12.21
C PHE A 103 -6.62 0.19 11.19
N ILE A 104 -5.58 0.88 11.68
CA ILE A 104 -4.55 1.46 10.81
C ILE A 104 -3.46 0.43 10.56
N SER A 105 -3.13 0.22 9.30
CA SER A 105 -2.07 -0.68 8.85
C SER A 105 -1.07 0.05 7.94
N ASP A 106 -0.08 -0.67 7.47
CA ASP A 106 0.91 -0.18 6.49
C ASP A 106 0.44 -0.32 5.03
N GLY A 107 -0.82 -0.68 4.81
CA GLY A 107 -1.47 -0.64 3.50
C GLY A 107 -2.26 -1.90 3.13
N ALA A 108 -3.09 -1.75 2.12
CA ALA A 108 -4.05 -2.76 1.67
C ALA A 108 -3.43 -4.12 1.28
N LYS A 109 -2.17 -4.14 0.83
CA LYS A 109 -1.48 -5.40 0.51
C LYS A 109 -1.26 -6.24 1.76
N CYS A 110 -0.83 -5.63 2.86
CA CYS A 110 -0.66 -6.31 4.15
C CYS A 110 -2.01 -6.74 4.71
N ASP A 111 -3.03 -5.88 4.65
CA ASP A 111 -4.39 -6.23 5.09
C ASP A 111 -4.96 -7.41 4.31
N SER A 112 -4.82 -7.40 2.99
CA SER A 112 -5.29 -8.52 2.15
C SER A 112 -4.57 -9.83 2.42
N GLY A 113 -3.30 -9.76 2.83
CA GLY A 113 -2.54 -10.92 3.26
C GLY A 113 -2.97 -11.43 4.63
N ASN A 114 -3.10 -10.52 5.59
CA ASN A 114 -3.33 -10.85 6.99
C ASN A 114 -4.78 -11.25 7.29
N ILE A 115 -5.77 -10.66 6.60
CA ILE A 115 -7.19 -10.97 6.83
C ILE A 115 -7.51 -12.46 6.60
N GLN A 116 -6.73 -13.12 5.77
CA GLN A 116 -6.92 -14.55 5.50
C GLN A 116 -6.65 -15.41 6.73
N GLU A 117 -5.77 -14.96 7.63
CA GLU A 117 -5.43 -15.68 8.87
C GLU A 117 -6.56 -15.71 9.90
N ILE A 118 -7.56 -14.82 9.76
CA ILE A 118 -8.74 -14.78 10.62
C ILE A 118 -9.68 -15.97 10.31
N PHE A 119 -9.64 -16.48 9.08
CA PHE A 119 -10.57 -17.48 8.60
C PHE A 119 -9.92 -18.86 8.51
N SER A 120 -10.69 -19.90 8.84
CA SER A 120 -10.25 -21.27 8.61
C SER A 120 -10.05 -21.54 7.13
N LYS A 121 -9.01 -22.32 6.80
CA LYS A 121 -8.75 -22.82 5.44
C LYS A 121 -9.89 -23.65 4.83
N ASP A 122 -10.84 -24.11 5.67
CA ASP A 122 -11.98 -24.94 5.26
C ASP A 122 -13.18 -24.08 4.81
N ASN A 123 -13.09 -22.76 4.95
CA ASN A 123 -14.09 -21.85 4.40
C ASN A 123 -14.05 -21.86 2.86
N LYS A 124 -15.24 -21.86 2.27
CA LYS A 124 -15.39 -21.65 0.83
C LYS A 124 -15.44 -20.15 0.57
N ILE A 125 -14.63 -19.70 -0.35
CA ILE A 125 -14.60 -18.34 -0.85
C ILE A 125 -15.36 -18.28 -2.16
#